data_380059722e377149f5cb69136c4e8967
#
_entry.id   380059722e377149f5cb69136c4e8967
#
_cell.length_a   1.000
_cell.length_b   1.000
_cell.length_c   1.000
_cell.angle_alpha   90.00
_cell.angle_beta   90.00
_cell.angle_gamma   90.00
#
_symmetry.space_group_name_H-M   'P 1'
#
loop_
_entity.id
_entity.type
_entity.pdbx_description
1 polymer ?
#
loop_
_entity_poly.entity_id
_entity_poly.type
_entity_poly.pdbx_seq_one_letter_code
_entity_poly.pdbx_strand_id
1 'polypeptide(L)'
;MRGKMIDGVSNAYLRWSTPDVALNDVTRTTPGLDGPTHEEAKTLTETTVSVPTSFADLGVREDICQALEGVGIVSPFPIQAMSIPIAVEGTDLIGQARTGTGKTLAFGITILLRITLPGDEGWEELTTKGKPQALVMCPTRELALQVSKDISTAASVRGARVLTVYGGVGYESQIDALKAGVDVVVGTPGRLLDLSQRKDLDLSHVRIVVLDEADEMLDLGFLPDVENLIGRTPASRQTMLFSATMPAPIMALARSQLHRPVHVRAEGADTQATLPDTQQFVYQAHPLDKIEIIGRILQANDVEKVIIFCRTKRACQRLSDDLDDRGFKTRAIHGDLTQVAREKALKKFRHGEATILVATDVAARGIDVTGVSHVINHECPEDEKTYVHRIGRTGRAGAKGLAVTLVDWADVTRWKLINKALNLELSEPVETYSTSPHLYTDLDIPEDAQDQIIDLPVRLIRLHVVFR
;
A
#
# COMPACT_ATOMS: atom_id res chain seq x y z
N MET A 1 -4.09 47.23 -25.19
CA MET A 1 -2.77 47.36 -24.55
C MET A 1 -2.36 46.01 -24.02
N ARG A 2 -1.15 45.63 -24.29
CA ARG A 2 -0.54 44.31 -24.30
C ARG A 2 -0.52 43.60 -22.91
N GLY A 3 -1.09 42.38 -22.83
CA GLY A 3 -0.82 41.47 -21.74
C GLY A 3 0.47 40.68 -22.00
N LYS A 4 1.31 40.56 -20.99
CA LYS A 4 2.53 39.75 -21.02
C LYS A 4 2.20 38.28 -20.83
N MET A 5 2.59 37.45 -21.79
CA MET A 5 2.81 36.01 -21.58
C MET A 5 3.89 35.80 -20.52
N ILE A 6 3.64 34.89 -19.64
CA ILE A 6 4.68 34.27 -18.79
C ILE A 6 4.83 32.84 -19.28
N ASP A 7 5.83 32.64 -20.14
CA ASP A 7 6.36 31.30 -20.45
C ASP A 7 7.30 30.88 -19.32
N GLY A 8 7.25 29.60 -18.99
CA GLY A 8 8.31 28.96 -18.23
C GLY A 8 7.88 28.30 -16.93
N VAL A 9 7.18 27.15 -17.00
CA VAL A 9 7.21 26.17 -15.90
C VAL A 9 8.19 25.08 -16.28
N SER A 10 9.42 25.28 -15.83
CA SER A 10 10.50 24.32 -15.90
C SER A 10 10.21 23.13 -14.97
N ASN A 11 10.40 21.91 -15.47
CA ASN A 11 10.40 20.68 -14.69
C ASN A 11 11.43 20.77 -13.55
N ALA A 12 10.98 21.15 -12.36
CA ALA A 12 11.81 21.12 -11.16
C ALA A 12 11.79 19.71 -10.57
N TYR A 13 12.80 18.92 -10.90
CA TYR A 13 13.11 17.69 -10.16
C TYR A 13 13.74 18.08 -8.81
N LEU A 14 12.97 17.99 -7.74
CA LEU A 14 13.50 18.07 -6.39
C LEU A 14 14.22 16.75 -6.07
N ARG A 15 15.53 16.77 -6.11
CA ARG A 15 16.41 15.71 -5.66
C ARG A 15 16.73 15.92 -4.18
N TRP A 16 16.33 14.99 -3.34
CA TRP A 16 16.72 14.94 -1.94
C TRP A 16 18.04 14.18 -1.83
N SER A 17 19.07 14.81 -1.25
CA SER A 17 20.32 14.14 -0.93
C SER A 17 20.30 13.72 0.54
N THR A 18 20.52 12.43 0.80
CA THR A 18 20.90 11.92 2.12
C THR A 18 22.33 12.39 2.46
N PRO A 19 22.68 12.68 3.71
CA PRO A 19 24.05 13.00 4.09
C PRO A 19 24.94 11.76 4.00
N ASP A 20 26.13 11.97 3.39
CA ASP A 20 27.28 11.08 3.34
C ASP A 20 27.24 9.82 2.46
N VAL A 21 27.42 10.02 1.13
CA VAL A 21 28.21 9.10 0.31
C VAL A 21 29.11 9.93 -0.61
N ALA A 22 30.41 9.75 -0.50
CA ALA A 22 31.45 10.42 -1.28
C ALA A 22 31.32 10.09 -2.77
N LEU A 23 31.21 11.11 -3.61
CA LEU A 23 31.33 11.01 -5.07
C LEU A 23 32.80 10.94 -5.46
N ASN A 24 33.20 9.78 -5.97
CA ASN A 24 34.47 9.63 -6.70
C ASN A 24 34.28 9.99 -8.17
N ASP A 25 35.21 10.78 -8.65
CA ASP A 25 35.44 11.32 -9.99
C ASP A 25 35.08 10.40 -11.15
N VAL A 26 34.33 10.95 -12.10
CA VAL A 26 34.36 10.50 -13.50
C VAL A 26 34.67 11.70 -14.38
N THR A 27 35.94 11.86 -14.73
CA THR A 27 36.44 12.72 -15.80
C THR A 27 35.97 12.20 -17.16
N ARG A 28 35.20 12.99 -17.89
CA ARG A 28 35.01 12.86 -19.33
C ARG A 28 35.64 14.05 -20.03
N THR A 29 36.75 13.77 -20.71
CA THR A 29 37.37 14.67 -21.67
C THR A 29 36.58 14.65 -22.97
N THR A 30 36.21 15.83 -23.48
CA THR A 30 35.95 16.07 -24.90
C THR A 30 36.67 17.34 -25.31
N PRO A 31 37.23 17.41 -26.55
CA PRO A 31 38.11 18.49 -26.95
C PRO A 31 37.36 19.66 -27.61
N GLY A 32 37.76 20.85 -27.24
CA GLY A 32 37.93 22.08 -27.98
C GLY A 32 36.78 22.71 -28.73
N LEU A 33 36.41 23.91 -28.25
CA LEU A 33 36.18 25.10 -29.09
C LEU A 33 36.24 26.32 -28.18
N ASP A 34 36.98 27.33 -28.61
CA ASP A 34 37.30 28.58 -27.93
C ASP A 34 36.03 29.41 -27.64
N GLY A 35 35.96 29.97 -26.47
CA GLY A 35 34.95 30.96 -26.08
C GLY A 35 35.45 31.87 -24.97
N PRO A 36 34.89 33.05 -24.72
CA PRO A 36 35.56 34.19 -24.13
C PRO A 36 35.59 34.18 -22.59
N THR A 37 36.65 34.75 -22.09
CA THR A 37 37.03 35.40 -20.82
C THR A 37 36.11 35.34 -19.61
N HIS A 38 36.75 34.96 -18.49
CA HIS A 38 36.34 35.16 -17.10
C HIS A 38 35.82 36.59 -16.81
N GLU A 39 34.58 36.65 -16.32
CA GLU A 39 34.15 37.46 -15.17
C GLU A 39 32.62 37.40 -15.08
N GLU A 40 32.13 37.03 -13.91
CA GLU A 40 30.76 36.89 -13.41
C GLU A 40 30.29 35.45 -13.17
N ALA A 41 31.03 34.73 -12.32
CA ALA A 41 30.41 33.67 -11.51
C ALA A 41 29.53 34.33 -10.44
N LYS A 42 28.26 34.59 -10.75
CA LYS A 42 27.25 34.90 -9.73
C LYS A 42 27.14 33.69 -8.83
N THR A 43 27.54 33.88 -7.60
CA THR A 43 27.28 32.97 -6.48
C THR A 43 25.81 32.61 -6.46
N LEU A 44 25.48 31.44 -7.00
CA LEU A 44 24.20 30.76 -6.71
C LEU A 44 24.26 30.42 -5.23
N THR A 45 23.60 31.23 -4.40
CA THR A 45 23.29 30.87 -3.03
C THR A 45 22.50 29.56 -3.11
N GLU A 46 23.11 28.46 -2.72
CA GLU A 46 22.42 27.23 -2.42
C GLU A 46 21.40 27.54 -1.33
N THR A 47 20.16 27.73 -1.74
CA THR A 47 19.05 27.75 -0.81
C THR A 47 18.92 26.32 -0.33
N THR A 48 19.52 26.02 0.80
CA THR A 48 19.26 24.78 1.54
C THR A 48 17.78 24.77 1.89
N VAL A 49 16.96 24.11 1.07
CA VAL A 49 15.56 23.86 1.40
C VAL A 49 15.60 22.88 2.57
N SER A 50 15.32 23.39 3.78
CA SER A 50 15.20 22.54 4.95
C SER A 50 14.09 21.53 4.72
N VAL A 51 14.41 20.24 4.92
CA VAL A 51 13.42 19.17 4.87
C VAL A 51 12.38 19.46 5.96
N PRO A 52 11.09 19.52 5.65
CA PRO A 52 10.06 19.72 6.66
C PRO A 52 10.16 18.62 7.72
N THR A 53 10.32 19.00 8.96
CA THR A 53 10.46 18.06 10.08
C THR A 53 9.15 17.76 10.77
N SER A 54 8.13 18.60 10.56
CA SER A 54 6.81 18.47 11.15
C SER A 54 5.69 18.73 10.13
N PHE A 55 4.47 18.32 10.47
CA PHE A 55 3.28 18.66 9.66
C PHE A 55 2.96 20.15 9.73
N ALA A 56 3.28 20.82 10.82
CA ALA A 56 3.09 22.28 10.96
C ALA A 56 3.95 23.05 9.94
N ASP A 57 5.18 22.58 9.64
CA ASP A 57 6.04 23.16 8.62
C ASP A 57 5.44 23.08 7.20
N LEU A 58 4.50 22.14 6.99
CA LEU A 58 3.74 21.98 5.75
C LEU A 58 2.47 22.84 5.68
N GLY A 59 2.22 23.68 6.69
CA GLY A 59 1.00 24.47 6.79
C GLY A 59 -0.25 23.68 7.23
N VAL A 60 -0.05 22.50 7.83
CA VAL A 60 -1.17 21.71 8.38
C VAL A 60 -1.69 22.40 9.64
N ARG A 61 -3.02 22.49 9.75
CA ARG A 61 -3.71 23.12 10.90
C ARG A 61 -3.36 22.42 12.21
N GLU A 62 -3.33 23.19 13.27
CA GLU A 62 -2.98 22.72 14.62
C GLU A 62 -3.89 21.60 15.11
N ASP A 63 -5.20 21.69 14.86
CA ASP A 63 -6.19 20.66 15.26
C ASP A 63 -5.90 19.29 14.60
N ILE A 64 -5.41 19.27 13.35
CA ILE A 64 -4.98 18.05 12.66
C ILE A 64 -3.65 17.57 13.22
N CYS A 65 -2.69 18.47 13.46
CA CYS A 65 -1.40 18.11 14.07
C CYS A 65 -1.60 17.46 15.44
N GLN A 66 -2.42 18.02 16.31
CA GLN A 66 -2.76 17.47 17.63
C GLN A 66 -3.39 16.08 17.52
N ALA A 67 -4.30 15.88 16.55
CA ALA A 67 -4.91 14.58 16.32
C ALA A 67 -3.88 13.51 15.92
N LEU A 68 -2.91 13.86 15.06
CA LEU A 68 -1.83 12.96 14.61
C LEU A 68 -0.82 12.68 15.71
N GLU A 69 -0.41 13.69 16.47
CA GLU A 69 0.50 13.56 17.62
C GLU A 69 -0.11 12.64 18.69
N GLY A 70 -1.41 12.74 18.93
CA GLY A 70 -2.14 11.89 19.88
C GLY A 70 -2.05 10.38 19.57
N VAL A 71 -1.69 10.02 18.34
CA VAL A 71 -1.45 8.62 17.91
C VAL A 71 0.01 8.35 17.54
N GLY A 72 0.93 9.25 17.89
CA GLY A 72 2.36 9.09 17.69
C GLY A 72 2.86 9.40 16.28
N ILE A 73 2.06 10.06 15.44
CA ILE A 73 2.45 10.49 14.09
C ILE A 73 2.92 11.93 14.15
N VAL A 74 4.22 12.15 14.26
CA VAL A 74 4.81 13.48 14.51
C VAL A 74 5.54 14.09 13.31
N SER A 75 6.01 13.27 12.37
CA SER A 75 6.77 13.73 11.20
C SER A 75 6.21 13.17 9.91
N PRO A 76 6.23 13.97 8.81
CA PRO A 76 5.71 13.54 7.51
C PRO A 76 6.66 12.58 6.80
N PHE A 77 6.10 11.60 6.10
CA PHE A 77 6.83 10.80 5.11
C PHE A 77 7.12 11.63 3.84
N PRO A 78 8.12 11.23 3.02
CA PRO A 78 8.50 11.97 1.80
C PRO A 78 7.34 12.28 0.87
N ILE A 79 6.45 11.31 0.62
CA ILE A 79 5.27 11.52 -0.24
C ILE A 79 4.31 12.58 0.33
N GLN A 80 4.18 12.66 1.66
CA GLN A 80 3.35 13.66 2.35
C GLN A 80 3.98 15.03 2.25
N ALA A 81 5.28 15.14 2.55
CA ALA A 81 6.02 16.39 2.47
C ALA A 81 6.00 17.02 1.08
N MET A 82 6.05 16.17 0.02
CA MET A 82 6.00 16.64 -1.36
C MET A 82 4.58 16.94 -1.85
N SER A 83 3.57 16.19 -1.40
CA SER A 83 2.22 16.27 -1.96
C SER A 83 1.35 17.33 -1.28
N ILE A 84 1.40 17.43 0.06
CA ILE A 84 0.50 18.29 0.83
C ILE A 84 0.58 19.75 0.40
N PRO A 85 1.78 20.39 0.28
CA PRO A 85 1.87 21.80 -0.10
C PRO A 85 1.28 22.09 -1.50
N ILE A 86 1.42 21.13 -2.43
CA ILE A 86 0.90 21.27 -3.80
C ILE A 86 -0.62 21.09 -3.82
N ALA A 87 -1.09 20.04 -3.13
CA ALA A 87 -2.48 19.66 -3.19
C ALA A 87 -3.40 20.61 -2.40
N VAL A 88 -2.92 21.24 -1.34
CA VAL A 88 -3.68 22.22 -0.56
C VAL A 88 -4.05 23.45 -1.37
N GLU A 89 -3.23 23.82 -2.36
CA GLU A 89 -3.50 24.91 -3.30
C GLU A 89 -4.61 24.57 -4.32
N GLY A 90 -5.11 23.35 -4.34
CA GLY A 90 -6.17 22.89 -5.25
C GLY A 90 -5.67 22.32 -6.56
N THR A 91 -4.38 22.13 -6.71
CA THR A 91 -3.78 21.55 -7.89
C THR A 91 -4.08 20.06 -7.94
N ASP A 92 -4.46 19.56 -9.12
CA ASP A 92 -4.60 18.11 -9.34
C ASP A 92 -3.25 17.42 -9.22
N LEU A 93 -3.25 16.20 -8.68
CA LEU A 93 -2.01 15.53 -8.30
C LEU A 93 -2.00 14.07 -8.73
N ILE A 94 -0.87 13.61 -9.25
CA ILE A 94 -0.55 12.20 -9.40
C ILE A 94 0.54 11.88 -8.37
N GLY A 95 0.20 11.06 -7.37
CA GLY A 95 1.13 10.58 -6.35
C GLY A 95 1.58 9.17 -6.65
N GLN A 96 2.81 9.00 -7.13
CA GLN A 96 3.37 7.67 -7.38
C GLN A 96 4.24 7.25 -6.20
N ALA A 97 3.76 6.25 -5.45
CA ALA A 97 4.47 5.68 -4.31
C ALA A 97 3.93 4.29 -3.96
N ARG A 98 4.78 3.45 -3.38
CA ARG A 98 4.43 2.08 -2.95
C ARG A 98 3.42 2.09 -1.80
N THR A 99 2.78 0.94 -1.54
CA THR A 99 1.94 0.73 -0.36
C THR A 99 2.79 0.88 0.92
N GLY A 100 2.22 1.49 1.97
CA GLY A 100 2.94 1.68 3.24
C GLY A 100 3.83 2.93 3.32
N THR A 101 3.86 3.78 2.29
CA THR A 101 4.63 5.04 2.27
C THR A 101 3.88 6.24 2.84
N GLY A 102 2.68 6.04 3.40
CA GLY A 102 1.88 7.11 4.00
C GLY A 102 1.01 7.92 3.04
N LYS A 103 0.69 7.39 1.85
CA LYS A 103 -0.18 8.05 0.85
C LYS A 103 -1.51 8.51 1.44
N THR A 104 -2.12 7.69 2.30
CA THR A 104 -3.42 7.98 2.92
C THR A 104 -3.45 9.32 3.63
N LEU A 105 -2.43 9.63 4.43
CA LEU A 105 -2.34 10.92 5.11
C LEU A 105 -2.00 12.07 4.16
N ALA A 106 -1.30 11.83 3.04
CA ALA A 106 -1.05 12.86 2.05
C ALA A 106 -2.35 13.45 1.50
N PHE A 107 -3.28 12.60 1.04
CA PHE A 107 -4.58 13.08 0.57
C PHE A 107 -5.57 13.33 1.70
N GLY A 108 -5.54 12.57 2.79
CA GLY A 108 -6.44 12.73 3.93
C GLY A 108 -6.29 14.10 4.60
N ILE A 109 -5.07 14.53 4.88
CA ILE A 109 -4.77 15.87 5.40
C ILE A 109 -5.22 16.94 4.40
N THR A 110 -4.92 16.77 3.11
CA THR A 110 -5.35 17.69 2.05
C THR A 110 -6.88 17.84 2.04
N ILE A 111 -7.62 16.73 2.11
CA ILE A 111 -9.08 16.76 2.22
C ILE A 111 -9.52 17.60 3.43
N LEU A 112 -8.98 17.29 4.61
CA LEU A 112 -9.35 17.96 5.86
C LEU A 112 -9.02 19.46 5.86
N LEU A 113 -7.99 19.89 5.16
CA LEU A 113 -7.63 21.31 5.01
C LEU A 113 -8.57 22.05 4.06
N ARG A 114 -9.19 21.36 3.09
CA ARG A 114 -9.97 21.97 2.01
C ARG A 114 -11.48 21.84 2.12
N ILE A 115 -11.99 20.92 2.96
CA ILE A 115 -13.42 20.87 3.29
C ILE A 115 -13.79 21.93 4.29
N THR A 116 -15.03 22.39 4.23
CA THR A 116 -15.59 23.38 5.16
C THR A 116 -16.43 22.66 6.20
N LEU A 117 -16.12 22.84 7.49
CA LEU A 117 -16.78 22.19 8.62
C LEU A 117 -17.45 23.23 9.54
N PRO A 118 -18.31 22.82 10.48
CA PRO A 118 -18.87 23.72 11.48
C PRO A 118 -17.77 24.52 12.20
N GLY A 119 -17.90 25.85 12.20
CA GLY A 119 -16.92 26.76 12.80
C GLY A 119 -15.85 27.27 11.84
N ASP A 120 -15.77 26.75 10.61
CA ASP A 120 -14.92 27.32 9.58
C ASP A 120 -15.58 28.55 8.92
N GLU A 121 -14.76 29.44 8.39
CA GLU A 121 -15.20 30.52 7.52
C GLU A 121 -15.97 29.95 6.30
N GLY A 122 -17.11 30.53 5.96
CA GLY A 122 -17.97 30.07 4.86
C GLY A 122 -18.89 28.88 5.21
N TRP A 123 -18.86 28.34 6.44
CA TRP A 123 -19.77 27.25 6.82
C TRP A 123 -21.24 27.69 6.77
N GLU A 124 -21.56 28.91 7.26
CA GLU A 124 -22.94 29.41 7.26
C GLU A 124 -23.46 29.66 5.84
N GLU A 125 -22.59 29.96 4.92
CA GLU A 125 -22.89 30.19 3.50
C GLU A 125 -23.08 28.89 2.72
N LEU A 126 -22.67 27.74 3.30
CA LEU A 126 -22.76 26.45 2.65
C LEU A 126 -24.22 26.03 2.51
N THR A 127 -24.76 26.07 1.31
CA THR A 127 -26.15 25.70 1.00
C THR A 127 -26.41 24.19 1.11
N THR A 128 -25.37 23.39 1.24
CA THR A 128 -25.39 21.92 1.12
C THR A 128 -24.80 21.23 2.33
N LYS A 129 -25.05 21.81 3.52
CA LYS A 129 -24.66 21.22 4.80
C LYS A 129 -25.10 19.75 4.89
N GLY A 130 -24.17 18.86 5.23
CA GLY A 130 -24.43 17.42 5.34
C GLY A 130 -24.30 16.61 4.06
N LYS A 131 -23.98 17.22 2.91
CA LYS A 131 -23.61 16.48 1.71
C LYS A 131 -22.10 16.31 1.60
N PRO A 132 -21.60 15.19 1.05
CA PRO A 132 -20.17 14.94 0.99
C PRO A 132 -19.44 15.98 0.12
N GLN A 133 -18.36 16.51 0.67
CA GLN A 133 -17.47 17.45 0.01
C GLN A 133 -16.25 16.75 -0.60
N ALA A 134 -15.93 15.53 -0.13
CA ALA A 134 -14.86 14.71 -0.67
C ALA A 134 -15.31 13.27 -0.89
N LEU A 135 -14.82 12.67 -1.99
CA LEU A 135 -15.02 11.28 -2.38
C LEU A 135 -13.67 10.62 -2.53
N VAL A 136 -13.45 9.51 -1.80
CA VAL A 136 -12.26 8.67 -1.92
C VAL A 136 -12.68 7.30 -2.42
N MET A 137 -12.13 6.86 -3.54
CA MET A 137 -12.35 5.54 -4.13
C MET A 137 -11.16 4.63 -3.86
N CYS A 138 -11.46 3.44 -3.33
CA CYS A 138 -10.47 2.40 -2.99
C CYS A 138 -10.87 1.08 -3.67
N PRO A 139 -9.91 0.24 -4.11
CA PRO A 139 -10.20 -1.01 -4.80
C PRO A 139 -10.90 -2.06 -3.93
N THR A 140 -10.60 -2.06 -2.62
CA THR A 140 -11.09 -3.08 -1.69
C THR A 140 -11.78 -2.48 -0.48
N ARG A 141 -12.63 -3.29 0.16
CA ARG A 141 -13.35 -2.92 1.39
C ARG A 141 -12.38 -2.67 2.54
N GLU A 142 -11.39 -3.52 2.65
CA GLU A 142 -10.36 -3.48 3.69
C GLU A 142 -9.57 -2.17 3.61
N LEU A 143 -9.16 -1.76 2.40
CA LEU A 143 -8.48 -0.48 2.19
C LEU A 143 -9.43 0.69 2.47
N ALA A 144 -10.68 0.63 2.03
CA ALA A 144 -11.66 1.68 2.31
C ALA A 144 -11.89 1.87 3.83
N LEU A 145 -11.96 0.78 4.60
CA LEU A 145 -12.06 0.83 6.06
C LEU A 145 -10.81 1.43 6.69
N GLN A 146 -9.62 1.07 6.21
CA GLN A 146 -8.36 1.63 6.69
C GLN A 146 -8.25 3.12 6.39
N VAL A 147 -8.45 3.52 5.13
CA VAL A 147 -8.42 4.92 4.71
C VAL A 147 -9.42 5.76 5.49
N SER A 148 -10.64 5.25 5.67
CA SER A 148 -11.67 5.93 6.49
C SER A 148 -11.23 6.10 7.94
N LYS A 149 -10.59 5.08 8.54
CA LYS A 149 -10.04 5.14 9.89
C LYS A 149 -8.92 6.17 10.00
N ASP A 150 -7.98 6.18 9.06
CA ASP A 150 -6.84 7.11 9.07
C ASP A 150 -7.31 8.56 8.93
N ILE A 151 -8.27 8.84 8.01
CA ILE A 151 -8.87 10.17 7.86
C ILE A 151 -9.65 10.54 9.13
N SER A 152 -10.44 9.63 9.71
CA SER A 152 -11.18 9.88 10.95
C SER A 152 -10.27 10.16 12.13
N THR A 153 -9.10 9.49 12.19
CA THR A 153 -8.09 9.74 13.22
C THR A 153 -7.51 11.15 13.07
N ALA A 154 -7.11 11.55 11.86
CA ALA A 154 -6.61 12.89 11.58
C ALA A 154 -7.69 13.98 11.80
N ALA A 155 -8.97 13.62 11.64
CA ALA A 155 -10.11 14.50 11.84
C ALA A 155 -10.64 14.53 13.27
N SER A 156 -10.09 13.78 14.21
CA SER A 156 -10.70 13.53 15.54
C SER A 156 -10.90 14.80 16.35
N VAL A 157 -10.01 15.79 16.24
CA VAL A 157 -10.16 17.10 16.89
C VAL A 157 -11.05 18.03 16.06
N ARG A 158 -10.95 17.96 14.74
CA ARG A 158 -11.69 18.81 13.80
C ARG A 158 -13.15 18.40 13.63
N GLY A 159 -13.51 17.14 13.90
CA GLY A 159 -14.88 16.64 13.94
C GLY A 159 -15.52 16.36 12.57
N ALA A 160 -14.73 16.12 11.49
CA ALA A 160 -15.28 15.74 10.20
C ALA A 160 -15.94 14.35 10.24
N ARG A 161 -17.11 14.23 9.62
CA ARG A 161 -17.88 12.99 9.54
C ARG A 161 -17.44 12.19 8.32
N VAL A 162 -16.77 11.07 8.56
CA VAL A 162 -16.26 10.18 7.53
C VAL A 162 -17.13 8.92 7.47
N LEU A 163 -17.69 8.61 6.30
CA LEU A 163 -18.48 7.41 6.07
C LEU A 163 -17.75 6.44 5.16
N THR A 164 -17.70 5.17 5.56
CA THR A 164 -17.19 4.09 4.69
C THR A 164 -18.35 3.41 3.97
N VAL A 165 -18.25 3.31 2.62
CA VAL A 165 -19.27 2.75 1.73
C VAL A 165 -18.70 1.57 0.95
N TYR A 166 -19.20 0.35 1.21
CA TYR A 166 -18.73 -0.86 0.52
C TYR A 166 -19.81 -1.94 0.43
N GLY A 167 -19.66 -2.83 -0.53
CA GLY A 167 -20.62 -3.91 -0.78
C GLY A 167 -20.46 -5.11 0.17
N GLY A 168 -21.45 -6.03 0.16
CA GLY A 168 -21.45 -7.26 0.97
C GLY A 168 -21.95 -7.06 2.41
N VAL A 169 -22.48 -5.88 2.71
CA VAL A 169 -23.23 -5.55 3.93
C VAL A 169 -24.57 -4.90 3.55
N GLY A 170 -25.51 -4.82 4.47
CA GLY A 170 -26.79 -4.16 4.26
C GLY A 170 -26.64 -2.70 3.83
N TYR A 171 -27.71 -2.14 3.26
CA TYR A 171 -27.74 -0.76 2.79
C TYR A 171 -28.11 0.22 3.88
N GLU A 172 -28.92 -0.24 4.84
CA GLU A 172 -29.66 0.59 5.79
C GLU A 172 -28.71 1.51 6.57
N SER A 173 -27.66 0.95 7.17
CA SER A 173 -26.72 1.74 7.98
C SER A 173 -25.97 2.79 7.17
N GLN A 174 -25.64 2.49 5.89
CA GLN A 174 -24.96 3.43 5.01
C GLN A 174 -25.91 4.53 4.55
N ILE A 175 -27.17 4.19 4.21
CA ILE A 175 -28.20 5.14 3.82
C ILE A 175 -28.57 6.05 5.00
N ASP A 176 -28.72 5.51 6.20
CA ASP A 176 -29.06 6.29 7.39
C ASP A 176 -27.94 7.28 7.74
N ALA A 177 -26.67 6.86 7.61
CA ALA A 177 -25.53 7.75 7.79
C ALA A 177 -25.49 8.88 6.75
N LEU A 178 -25.78 8.57 5.46
CA LEU A 178 -25.87 9.58 4.41
C LEU A 178 -27.00 10.59 4.67
N LYS A 179 -28.15 10.13 5.16
CA LYS A 179 -29.28 11.01 5.55
C LYS A 179 -28.94 11.88 6.75
N ALA A 180 -28.19 11.34 7.72
CA ALA A 180 -27.73 12.10 8.88
C ALA A 180 -26.68 13.18 8.50
N GLY A 181 -26.07 13.04 7.36
CA GLY A 181 -25.08 13.96 6.80
C GLY A 181 -23.65 13.53 7.07
N VAL A 182 -22.84 13.60 6.00
CA VAL A 182 -21.43 13.23 5.99
C VAL A 182 -20.61 14.28 5.23
N ASP A 183 -19.34 14.40 5.58
CA ASP A 183 -18.43 15.39 4.97
C ASP A 183 -17.47 14.72 3.98
N VAL A 184 -17.05 13.49 4.30
CA VAL A 184 -16.16 12.67 3.46
C VAL A 184 -16.75 11.28 3.28
N VAL A 185 -16.82 10.81 2.05
CA VAL A 185 -17.20 9.43 1.72
C VAL A 185 -15.99 8.69 1.19
N VAL A 186 -15.68 7.54 1.79
CA VAL A 186 -14.62 6.61 1.36
C VAL A 186 -15.28 5.31 0.97
N GLY A 187 -14.99 4.75 -0.22
CA GLY A 187 -15.67 3.50 -0.57
C GLY A 187 -15.13 2.77 -1.78
N THR A 188 -15.74 1.61 -2.04
CA THR A 188 -15.45 0.81 -3.24
C THR A 188 -16.37 1.23 -4.41
N PRO A 189 -15.84 1.30 -5.65
CA PRO A 189 -16.56 1.89 -6.79
C PRO A 189 -17.95 1.32 -6.99
N GLY A 190 -18.12 0.00 -7.01
CA GLY A 190 -19.43 -0.62 -7.28
C GLY A 190 -20.53 -0.22 -6.30
N ARG A 191 -20.29 -0.15 -4.98
CA ARG A 191 -21.29 0.26 -3.99
C ARG A 191 -21.54 1.77 -4.03
N LEU A 192 -20.49 2.57 -4.23
CA LEU A 192 -20.63 4.01 -4.42
C LEU A 192 -21.51 4.34 -5.62
N LEU A 193 -21.30 3.66 -6.75
CA LEU A 193 -22.08 3.85 -7.96
C LEU A 193 -23.54 3.42 -7.76
N ASP A 194 -23.77 2.29 -7.13
CA ASP A 194 -25.11 1.80 -6.82
C ASP A 194 -25.90 2.80 -5.94
N LEU A 195 -25.33 3.27 -4.84
CA LEU A 195 -25.97 4.30 -3.99
C LEU A 195 -26.19 5.63 -4.72
N SER A 196 -25.26 6.01 -5.60
CA SER A 196 -25.42 7.22 -6.40
C SER A 196 -26.51 7.07 -7.48
N GLN A 197 -26.64 5.89 -8.11
CA GLN A 197 -27.72 5.59 -9.07
C GLN A 197 -29.09 5.59 -8.39
N ARG A 198 -29.18 5.08 -7.17
CA ARG A 198 -30.38 5.09 -6.32
C ARG A 198 -30.74 6.47 -5.79
N LYS A 199 -29.85 7.45 -5.95
CA LYS A 199 -29.98 8.81 -5.39
C LYS A 199 -29.90 8.88 -3.87
N ASP A 200 -29.39 7.83 -3.21
CA ASP A 200 -29.10 7.83 -1.78
C ASP A 200 -27.78 8.57 -1.49
N LEU A 201 -26.83 8.59 -2.46
CA LEU A 201 -25.57 9.32 -2.42
C LEU A 201 -25.57 10.44 -3.48
N ASP A 202 -25.57 11.69 -3.02
CA ASP A 202 -25.48 12.88 -3.88
C ASP A 202 -24.04 13.37 -3.96
N LEU A 203 -23.43 13.26 -5.16
CA LEU A 203 -22.05 13.65 -5.45
C LEU A 203 -21.93 15.07 -6.05
N SER A 204 -23.04 15.79 -6.21
CA SER A 204 -23.06 17.10 -6.89
C SER A 204 -22.31 18.22 -6.13
N HIS A 205 -21.91 17.95 -4.88
CA HIS A 205 -21.19 18.91 -4.01
C HIS A 205 -19.76 18.49 -3.70
N VAL A 206 -19.30 17.41 -4.30
CA VAL A 206 -17.94 16.89 -4.13
C VAL A 206 -16.95 17.86 -4.78
N ARG A 207 -16.06 18.42 -3.98
CA ARG A 207 -14.98 19.33 -4.43
C ARG A 207 -13.66 18.61 -4.64
N ILE A 208 -13.49 17.45 -3.99
CA ILE A 208 -12.25 16.68 -4.02
C ILE A 208 -12.58 15.22 -4.32
N VAL A 209 -11.92 14.67 -5.33
CA VAL A 209 -11.98 13.25 -5.67
C VAL A 209 -10.59 12.66 -5.52
N VAL A 210 -10.49 11.52 -4.84
CA VAL A 210 -9.26 10.76 -4.69
C VAL A 210 -9.46 9.36 -5.26
N LEU A 211 -8.49 8.92 -6.05
CA LEU A 211 -8.34 7.54 -6.50
C LEU A 211 -7.13 6.95 -5.78
N ASP A 212 -7.34 6.04 -4.83
CA ASP A 212 -6.26 5.38 -4.12
C ASP A 212 -6.08 3.95 -4.63
N GLU A 213 -4.83 3.55 -4.89
CA GLU A 213 -4.46 2.30 -5.56
C GLU A 213 -5.18 2.13 -6.91
N ALA A 214 -5.05 3.15 -7.78
CA ALA A 214 -5.74 3.20 -9.07
C ALA A 214 -5.39 2.00 -9.98
N ASP A 215 -4.14 1.53 -9.94
CA ASP A 215 -3.68 0.33 -10.65
C ASP A 215 -4.39 -0.94 -10.16
N GLU A 216 -4.68 -1.06 -8.87
CA GLU A 216 -5.47 -2.16 -8.34
C GLU A 216 -6.95 -2.07 -8.78
N MET A 217 -7.51 -0.85 -8.89
CA MET A 217 -8.86 -0.66 -9.43
C MET A 217 -8.94 -1.09 -10.90
N LEU A 218 -7.88 -0.87 -11.69
CA LEU A 218 -7.76 -1.38 -13.06
C LEU A 218 -7.80 -2.91 -13.09
N ASP A 219 -6.97 -3.56 -12.27
CA ASP A 219 -6.86 -5.01 -12.24
C ASP A 219 -8.18 -5.70 -11.81
N LEU A 220 -8.98 -5.01 -10.99
CA LEU A 220 -10.31 -5.48 -10.56
C LEU A 220 -11.43 -5.10 -11.54
N GLY A 221 -11.12 -4.40 -12.63
CA GLY A 221 -12.10 -4.02 -13.67
C GLY A 221 -13.02 -2.86 -13.27
N PHE A 222 -12.66 -2.04 -12.27
CA PHE A 222 -13.49 -0.94 -11.77
C PHE A 222 -13.37 0.36 -12.55
N LEU A 223 -12.52 0.47 -13.57
CA LEU A 223 -12.32 1.75 -14.28
C LEU A 223 -13.64 2.33 -14.85
N PRO A 224 -14.57 1.54 -15.44
CA PRO A 224 -15.84 2.09 -15.89
C PRO A 224 -16.70 2.68 -14.76
N ASP A 225 -16.71 2.03 -13.59
CA ASP A 225 -17.44 2.54 -12.42
C ASP A 225 -16.81 3.82 -11.90
N VAL A 226 -15.47 3.88 -11.86
CA VAL A 226 -14.68 5.06 -11.46
C VAL A 226 -14.99 6.24 -12.37
N GLU A 227 -14.92 6.07 -13.69
CA GLU A 227 -15.24 7.12 -14.66
C GLU A 227 -16.69 7.62 -14.53
N ASN A 228 -17.63 6.71 -14.31
CA ASN A 228 -19.04 7.04 -14.10
C ASN A 228 -19.25 7.85 -12.81
N LEU A 229 -18.57 7.47 -11.71
CA LEU A 229 -18.64 8.21 -10.45
C LEU A 229 -18.03 9.61 -10.59
N ILE A 230 -16.87 9.73 -11.22
CA ILE A 230 -16.21 11.01 -11.48
C ILE A 230 -17.13 11.91 -12.33
N GLY A 231 -17.80 11.35 -13.35
CA GLY A 231 -18.75 12.09 -14.19
C GLY A 231 -19.97 12.64 -13.44
N ARG A 232 -20.24 12.17 -12.20
CA ARG A 232 -21.33 12.66 -11.34
C ARG A 232 -20.89 13.77 -10.38
N THR A 233 -19.61 14.08 -10.32
CA THR A 233 -19.06 15.16 -9.50
C THR A 233 -18.88 16.45 -10.34
N PRO A 234 -18.81 17.64 -9.72
CA PRO A 234 -18.59 18.88 -10.45
C PRO A 234 -17.30 18.89 -11.26
N ALA A 235 -17.30 19.54 -12.43
CA ALA A 235 -16.12 19.65 -13.27
C ALA A 235 -15.00 20.51 -12.61
N SER A 236 -15.36 21.39 -11.69
CA SER A 236 -14.42 22.22 -10.91
C SER A 236 -13.75 21.51 -9.73
N ARG A 237 -14.00 20.21 -9.56
CA ARG A 237 -13.35 19.41 -8.52
C ARG A 237 -11.83 19.40 -8.67
N GLN A 238 -11.14 19.22 -7.57
CA GLN A 238 -9.75 18.75 -7.57
C GLN A 238 -9.74 17.22 -7.67
N THR A 239 -8.85 16.66 -8.48
CA THR A 239 -8.68 15.21 -8.59
C THR A 239 -7.26 14.81 -8.19
N MET A 240 -7.13 13.88 -7.26
CA MET A 240 -5.85 13.29 -6.84
C MET A 240 -5.85 11.80 -7.16
N LEU A 241 -4.83 11.34 -7.88
CA LEU A 241 -4.65 9.93 -8.25
C LEU A 241 -3.39 9.39 -7.57
N PHE A 242 -3.56 8.38 -6.74
CA PHE A 242 -2.45 7.68 -6.09
C PHE A 242 -2.36 6.24 -6.63
N SER A 243 -1.14 5.85 -7.03
CA SER A 243 -0.88 4.52 -7.60
C SER A 243 0.57 4.11 -7.36
N ALA A 244 0.82 2.82 -7.25
CA ALA A 244 2.19 2.31 -7.23
C ALA A 244 2.78 2.25 -8.64
N THR A 245 1.95 1.88 -9.63
CA THR A 245 2.35 1.74 -11.04
C THR A 245 1.47 2.62 -11.93
N MET A 246 2.01 3.01 -13.11
CA MET A 246 1.34 3.88 -14.06
C MET A 246 1.21 3.20 -15.45
N PRO A 247 0.49 2.08 -15.57
CA PRO A 247 0.26 1.44 -16.86
C PRO A 247 -0.57 2.33 -17.80
N ALA A 248 -0.54 2.04 -19.09
CA ALA A 248 -1.19 2.86 -20.12
C ALA A 248 -2.67 3.20 -19.84
N PRO A 249 -3.52 2.29 -19.33
CA PRO A 249 -4.91 2.63 -18.97
C PRO A 249 -5.01 3.65 -17.83
N ILE A 250 -4.14 3.58 -16.80
CA ILE A 250 -4.11 4.55 -15.71
C ILE A 250 -3.61 5.91 -16.19
N MET A 251 -2.61 5.92 -17.09
CA MET A 251 -2.18 7.17 -17.74
C MET A 251 -3.29 7.78 -18.60
N ALA A 252 -4.10 6.96 -19.28
CA ALA A 252 -5.26 7.43 -20.05
C ALA A 252 -6.32 8.03 -19.12
N LEU A 253 -6.65 7.35 -18.01
CA LEU A 253 -7.57 7.85 -16.98
C LEU A 253 -7.07 9.20 -16.41
N ALA A 254 -5.79 9.28 -16.06
CA ALA A 254 -5.20 10.52 -15.54
C ALA A 254 -5.34 11.69 -16.54
N ARG A 255 -5.04 11.45 -17.83
CA ARG A 255 -5.17 12.46 -18.88
C ARG A 255 -6.62 12.92 -19.11
N SER A 256 -7.60 12.04 -18.93
CA SER A 256 -9.02 12.35 -19.15
C SER A 256 -9.69 13.01 -17.94
N GLN A 257 -9.24 12.69 -16.72
CA GLN A 257 -9.92 13.08 -15.48
C GLN A 257 -9.21 14.14 -14.65
N LEU A 258 -7.91 14.36 -14.86
CA LEU A 258 -7.13 15.34 -14.13
C LEU A 258 -6.82 16.57 -15.01
N HIS A 259 -6.81 17.74 -14.39
CA HIS A 259 -6.53 19.01 -15.05
C HIS A 259 -5.13 19.52 -14.70
N ARG A 260 -4.18 19.43 -15.65
CA ARG A 260 -2.77 19.84 -15.48
C ARG A 260 -2.14 19.33 -14.18
N PRO A 261 -2.18 18.03 -13.92
CA PRO A 261 -1.71 17.49 -12.65
C PRO A 261 -0.21 17.67 -12.47
N VAL A 262 0.20 17.89 -11.22
CA VAL A 262 1.59 17.73 -10.82
C VAL A 262 1.85 16.25 -10.51
N HIS A 263 2.92 15.69 -11.09
CA HIS A 263 3.32 14.32 -10.85
C HIS A 263 4.41 14.28 -9.77
N VAL A 264 4.05 13.78 -8.60
CA VAL A 264 4.95 13.59 -7.46
C VAL A 264 5.34 12.13 -7.38
N ARG A 265 6.65 11.86 -7.33
CA ARG A 265 7.21 10.53 -7.13
C ARG A 265 8.02 10.49 -5.85
N ALA A 266 7.68 9.60 -4.93
CA ALA A 266 8.57 9.29 -3.82
C ALA A 266 9.73 8.42 -4.32
N GLU A 267 10.95 8.69 -3.86
CA GLU A 267 12.12 7.90 -4.24
C GLU A 267 11.87 6.41 -4.01
N GLY A 268 12.27 5.58 -4.99
CA GLY A 268 12.02 4.14 -5.01
C GLY A 268 10.82 3.67 -5.84
N ALA A 269 10.04 4.58 -6.46
CA ALA A 269 8.92 4.18 -7.31
C ALA A 269 9.36 3.64 -8.70
N ASP A 270 10.53 4.01 -9.19
CA ASP A 270 11.02 3.64 -10.55
C ASP A 270 12.30 2.79 -10.56
N THR A 271 13.03 2.68 -9.46
CA THR A 271 14.23 1.86 -9.43
C THR A 271 13.89 0.46 -8.99
N GLN A 272 14.00 -0.45 -9.95
CA GLN A 272 14.07 -1.90 -9.76
C GLN A 272 13.23 -2.44 -8.60
N ALA A 273 12.31 -3.29 -8.91
CA ALA A 273 11.37 -3.96 -8.02
C ALA A 273 12.01 -4.81 -6.89
N THR A 274 13.22 -4.50 -6.50
CA THR A 274 13.85 -5.02 -5.31
C THR A 274 13.38 -4.20 -4.12
N LEU A 275 12.68 -4.85 -3.20
CA LEU A 275 12.43 -4.31 -1.87
C LEU A 275 13.75 -4.43 -1.10
N PRO A 276 14.49 -3.33 -0.83
CA PRO A 276 15.84 -3.42 -0.27
C PRO A 276 15.87 -4.07 1.11
N ASP A 277 14.74 -4.02 1.83
CA ASP A 277 14.60 -4.59 3.17
C ASP A 277 14.00 -6.00 3.18
N THR A 278 13.80 -6.62 1.99
CA THR A 278 13.23 -7.98 1.88
C THR A 278 14.23 -8.94 1.25
N GLN A 279 14.71 -9.89 2.07
CA GLN A 279 15.51 -11.00 1.57
C GLN A 279 14.62 -11.98 0.80
N GLN A 280 15.04 -12.44 -0.36
CA GLN A 280 14.22 -13.23 -1.26
C GLN A 280 14.89 -14.58 -1.55
N PHE A 281 14.13 -15.67 -1.36
CA PHE A 281 14.51 -17.03 -1.68
C PHE A 281 13.52 -17.63 -2.67
N VAL A 282 14.04 -18.43 -3.60
CA VAL A 282 13.23 -19.09 -4.62
C VAL A 282 13.65 -20.54 -4.73
N TYR A 283 12.73 -21.43 -4.45
CA TYR A 283 12.98 -22.85 -4.46
C TYR A 283 12.07 -23.57 -5.45
N GLN A 284 12.63 -24.51 -6.19
CA GLN A 284 11.86 -25.41 -7.02
C GLN A 284 11.40 -26.59 -6.15
N ALA A 285 10.09 -26.69 -5.91
CA ALA A 285 9.54 -27.64 -4.97
C ALA A 285 8.43 -28.50 -5.58
N HIS A 286 8.43 -29.80 -5.22
CA HIS A 286 7.38 -30.71 -5.66
C HIS A 286 6.03 -30.36 -4.96
N PRO A 287 4.90 -30.34 -5.68
CA PRO A 287 3.60 -29.98 -5.10
C PRO A 287 3.22 -30.75 -3.83
N LEU A 288 3.59 -32.03 -3.73
CA LEU A 288 3.31 -32.88 -2.57
C LEU A 288 4.21 -32.60 -1.36
N ASP A 289 5.36 -31.96 -1.57
CA ASP A 289 6.33 -31.65 -0.50
C ASP A 289 6.24 -30.20 -0.01
N LYS A 290 5.51 -29.35 -0.72
CA LYS A 290 5.39 -27.94 -0.35
C LYS A 290 4.87 -27.72 1.05
N ILE A 291 3.91 -28.50 1.50
CA ILE A 291 3.36 -28.37 2.85
C ILE A 291 4.38 -28.75 3.92
N GLU A 292 5.22 -29.77 3.64
CA GLU A 292 6.32 -30.18 4.50
C GLU A 292 7.39 -29.06 4.60
N ILE A 293 7.75 -28.47 3.47
CA ILE A 293 8.67 -27.34 3.39
C ILE A 293 8.09 -26.16 4.20
N ILE A 294 6.83 -25.81 3.98
CA ILE A 294 6.16 -24.70 4.68
C ILE A 294 6.14 -24.97 6.19
N GLY A 295 5.77 -26.19 6.63
CA GLY A 295 5.75 -26.53 8.03
C GLY A 295 7.11 -26.31 8.73
N ARG A 296 8.22 -26.56 8.04
CA ARG A 296 9.57 -26.29 8.54
C ARG A 296 9.89 -24.79 8.54
N ILE A 297 9.58 -24.08 7.48
CA ILE A 297 9.77 -22.60 7.41
C ILE A 297 9.03 -21.91 8.55
N LEU A 298 7.83 -22.35 8.88
CA LEU A 298 7.01 -21.78 9.96
C LEU A 298 7.61 -21.96 11.38
N GLN A 299 8.66 -22.74 11.52
CA GLN A 299 9.40 -22.98 12.75
C GLN A 299 10.79 -22.32 12.76
N ALA A 300 11.15 -21.53 11.73
CA ALA A 300 12.39 -20.77 11.71
C ALA A 300 12.45 -19.77 12.88
N ASN A 301 13.68 -19.47 13.33
CA ASN A 301 13.91 -18.74 14.58
C ASN A 301 13.33 -17.31 14.62
N ASP A 302 13.21 -16.65 13.46
CA ASP A 302 12.77 -15.26 13.34
C ASP A 302 11.33 -15.12 12.81
N VAL A 303 10.55 -16.20 12.80
CA VAL A 303 9.16 -16.22 12.38
C VAL A 303 8.25 -15.61 13.45
N GLU A 304 7.61 -14.49 13.10
CA GLU A 304 6.57 -13.86 13.93
C GLU A 304 5.19 -13.99 13.32
N LYS A 305 4.93 -13.27 12.24
CA LYS A 305 3.68 -13.33 11.47
C LYS A 305 4.00 -13.66 10.02
N VAL A 306 3.23 -14.58 9.45
CA VAL A 306 3.43 -15.07 8.09
C VAL A 306 2.19 -14.86 7.24
N ILE A 307 2.37 -14.40 6.02
CA ILE A 307 1.32 -14.42 5.00
C ILE A 307 1.71 -15.43 3.93
N ILE A 308 0.81 -16.40 3.67
CA ILE A 308 1.01 -17.40 2.62
C ILE A 308 0.03 -17.14 1.49
N PHE A 309 0.55 -16.94 0.28
CA PHE A 309 -0.25 -16.67 -0.90
C PHE A 309 -0.54 -17.94 -1.70
N CYS A 310 -1.83 -18.15 -1.99
CA CYS A 310 -2.31 -19.21 -2.86
C CYS A 310 -3.04 -18.63 -4.06
N ARG A 311 -2.93 -19.29 -5.23
CA ARG A 311 -3.57 -18.86 -6.48
C ARG A 311 -5.09 -18.98 -6.44
N THR A 312 -5.62 -20.02 -5.79
CA THR A 312 -7.06 -20.31 -5.78
C THR A 312 -7.64 -20.33 -4.37
N LYS A 313 -8.94 -20.02 -4.26
CA LYS A 313 -9.70 -20.10 -3.01
C LYS A 313 -9.65 -21.50 -2.38
N ARG A 314 -9.72 -22.55 -3.22
CA ARG A 314 -9.65 -23.95 -2.79
C ARG A 314 -8.28 -24.29 -2.20
N ALA A 315 -7.19 -23.89 -2.89
CA ALA A 315 -5.84 -24.10 -2.39
C ALA A 315 -5.62 -23.34 -1.06
N CYS A 316 -6.11 -22.11 -0.98
CA CYS A 316 -6.06 -21.28 0.22
C CYS A 316 -6.75 -21.95 1.42
N GLN A 317 -8.00 -22.40 1.25
CA GLN A 317 -8.74 -23.07 2.33
C GLN A 317 -8.06 -24.37 2.74
N ARG A 318 -7.73 -25.22 1.75
CA ARG A 318 -7.08 -26.51 2.01
C ARG A 318 -5.76 -26.37 2.74
N LEU A 319 -4.88 -25.47 2.28
CA LEU A 319 -3.60 -25.25 2.95
C LEU A 319 -3.79 -24.73 4.39
N SER A 320 -4.78 -23.87 4.62
CA SER A 320 -5.09 -23.39 5.96
C SER A 320 -5.57 -24.54 6.87
N ASP A 321 -6.45 -25.40 6.36
CA ASP A 321 -6.96 -26.54 7.13
C ASP A 321 -5.83 -27.55 7.42
N ASP A 322 -5.02 -27.89 6.41
CA ASP A 322 -3.88 -28.81 6.56
C ASP A 322 -2.83 -28.30 7.57
N LEU A 323 -2.59 -26.99 7.61
CA LEU A 323 -1.67 -26.38 8.59
C LEU A 323 -2.29 -26.31 10.00
N ASP A 324 -3.60 -26.05 10.11
CA ASP A 324 -4.31 -26.05 11.41
C ASP A 324 -4.31 -27.45 12.02
N ASP A 325 -4.50 -28.50 11.20
CA ASP A 325 -4.40 -29.92 11.62
C ASP A 325 -2.99 -30.29 12.09
N ARG A 326 -1.95 -29.60 11.59
CA ARG A 326 -0.55 -29.76 12.01
C ARG A 326 -0.19 -28.93 13.25
N GLY A 327 -1.16 -28.24 13.85
CA GLY A 327 -0.99 -27.46 15.08
C GLY A 327 -0.61 -25.98 14.87
N PHE A 328 -0.50 -25.50 13.65
CA PHE A 328 -0.20 -24.09 13.36
C PHE A 328 -1.45 -23.21 13.51
N LYS A 329 -1.31 -22.03 14.12
CA LYS A 329 -2.42 -21.09 14.31
C LYS A 329 -2.72 -20.32 13.02
N THR A 330 -3.50 -20.93 12.13
CA THR A 330 -3.79 -20.38 10.80
C THR A 330 -5.16 -19.74 10.69
N ARG A 331 -5.33 -18.87 9.70
CA ARG A 331 -6.64 -18.40 9.20
C ARG A 331 -6.57 -18.22 7.68
N ALA A 332 -7.61 -18.70 7.01
CA ALA A 332 -7.79 -18.46 5.59
C ALA A 332 -8.50 -17.12 5.33
N ILE A 333 -8.15 -16.50 4.20
CA ILE A 333 -8.86 -15.32 3.69
C ILE A 333 -9.00 -15.40 2.16
N HIS A 334 -10.23 -15.56 1.68
CA HIS A 334 -10.55 -15.68 0.24
C HIS A 334 -11.97 -15.21 -0.06
N GLY A 335 -12.30 -15.10 -1.35
CA GLY A 335 -13.54 -14.50 -1.81
C GLY A 335 -14.83 -15.23 -1.43
N ASP A 336 -14.78 -16.52 -1.01
CA ASP A 336 -15.98 -17.27 -0.60
C ASP A 336 -16.35 -17.03 0.88
N LEU A 337 -15.47 -16.39 1.65
CA LEU A 337 -15.78 -16.03 3.03
C LEU A 337 -16.75 -14.83 3.07
N THR A 338 -17.68 -14.88 4.00
CA THR A 338 -18.52 -13.70 4.31
C THR A 338 -17.65 -12.55 4.84
N GLN A 339 -18.10 -11.31 4.68
CA GLN A 339 -17.35 -10.14 5.15
C GLN A 339 -17.05 -10.22 6.66
N VAL A 340 -18.02 -10.67 7.46
CA VAL A 340 -17.86 -10.87 8.91
C VAL A 340 -16.75 -11.89 9.22
N ALA A 341 -16.70 -12.99 8.46
CA ALA A 341 -15.65 -14.01 8.63
C ALA A 341 -14.26 -13.47 8.27
N ARG A 342 -14.16 -12.66 7.18
CA ARG A 342 -12.92 -12.00 6.76
C ARG A 342 -12.41 -11.04 7.83
N GLU A 343 -13.27 -10.16 8.33
CA GLU A 343 -12.92 -9.19 9.39
C GLU A 343 -12.47 -9.91 10.67
N LYS A 344 -13.16 -11.00 11.05
CA LYS A 344 -12.78 -11.83 12.20
C LYS A 344 -11.41 -12.47 12.00
N ALA A 345 -11.11 -13.02 10.81
CA ALA A 345 -9.81 -13.61 10.49
C ALA A 345 -8.69 -12.56 10.57
N LEU A 346 -8.89 -11.40 9.95
CA LEU A 346 -7.93 -10.29 10.01
C LEU A 346 -7.71 -9.76 11.43
N LYS A 347 -8.79 -9.63 12.21
CA LYS A 347 -8.69 -9.21 13.62
C LYS A 347 -7.82 -10.17 14.42
N LYS A 348 -8.04 -11.48 14.27
CA LYS A 348 -7.24 -12.51 14.95
C LYS A 348 -5.77 -12.45 14.55
N PHE A 349 -5.49 -12.26 13.25
CA PHE A 349 -4.12 -12.15 12.74
C PHE A 349 -3.42 -10.88 13.24
N ARG A 350 -4.10 -9.72 13.25
CA ARG A 350 -3.56 -8.48 13.80
C ARG A 350 -3.18 -8.58 15.27
N HIS A 351 -4.03 -9.23 16.09
CA HIS A 351 -3.79 -9.38 17.52
C HIS A 351 -2.87 -10.58 17.90
N GLY A 352 -2.38 -11.35 16.92
CA GLY A 352 -1.50 -12.48 17.18
C GLY A 352 -2.21 -13.74 17.70
N GLU A 353 -3.55 -13.77 17.72
CA GLU A 353 -4.32 -14.99 18.00
C GLU A 353 -4.16 -16.04 16.89
N ALA A 354 -3.89 -15.58 15.67
CA ALA A 354 -3.40 -16.39 14.57
C ALA A 354 -2.08 -15.77 14.09
N THR A 355 -1.05 -16.57 13.90
CA THR A 355 0.26 -16.13 13.44
C THR A 355 0.44 -16.30 11.94
N ILE A 356 -0.43 -17.08 11.30
CA ILE A 356 -0.37 -17.40 9.87
C ILE A 356 -1.68 -17.00 9.20
N LEU A 357 -1.57 -16.24 8.13
CA LEU A 357 -2.68 -15.87 7.25
C LEU A 357 -2.47 -16.51 5.88
N VAL A 358 -3.34 -17.43 5.48
CA VAL A 358 -3.34 -17.99 4.14
C VAL A 358 -4.34 -17.22 3.28
N ALA A 359 -3.89 -16.64 2.17
CA ALA A 359 -4.70 -15.70 1.41
C ALA A 359 -4.60 -15.89 -0.10
N THR A 360 -5.66 -15.51 -0.82
CA THR A 360 -5.60 -15.28 -2.27
C THR A 360 -5.23 -13.82 -2.53
N ASP A 361 -4.64 -13.51 -3.70
CA ASP A 361 -4.24 -12.16 -4.07
C ASP A 361 -5.37 -11.13 -3.88
N VAL A 362 -6.53 -11.40 -4.45
CA VAL A 362 -7.70 -10.52 -4.35
C VAL A 362 -8.12 -10.26 -2.90
N ALA A 363 -8.04 -11.27 -2.05
CA ALA A 363 -8.46 -11.15 -0.65
C ALA A 363 -7.38 -10.50 0.23
N ALA A 364 -6.11 -10.58 -0.16
CA ALA A 364 -4.98 -9.97 0.55
C ALA A 364 -4.74 -8.50 0.13
N ARG A 365 -5.33 -8.05 -0.97
CA ARG A 365 -5.25 -6.65 -1.40
C ARG A 365 -5.85 -5.72 -0.35
N GLY A 366 -5.22 -4.58 -0.12
CA GLY A 366 -5.66 -3.62 0.87
C GLY A 366 -5.54 -4.07 2.33
N ILE A 367 -4.95 -5.24 2.60
CA ILE A 367 -4.66 -5.65 3.99
C ILE A 367 -3.44 -4.89 4.49
N ASP A 368 -3.66 -4.01 5.45
CA ASP A 368 -2.58 -3.43 6.22
C ASP A 368 -2.41 -4.19 7.54
N VAL A 369 -1.27 -4.87 7.63
CA VAL A 369 -0.83 -5.56 8.83
C VAL A 369 0.64 -5.27 9.02
N THR A 370 1.00 -4.82 10.20
CA THR A 370 2.37 -4.59 10.64
C THR A 370 2.97 -5.84 11.27
N GLY A 371 4.29 -5.94 11.29
CA GLY A 371 5.01 -7.06 11.91
C GLY A 371 4.89 -8.37 11.14
N VAL A 372 4.70 -8.32 9.82
CA VAL A 372 4.81 -9.51 8.96
C VAL A 372 6.29 -9.77 8.71
N SER A 373 6.83 -10.80 9.34
CA SER A 373 8.23 -11.21 9.18
C SER A 373 8.44 -11.97 7.87
N HIS A 374 7.50 -12.82 7.49
CA HIS A 374 7.64 -13.70 6.33
C HIS A 374 6.47 -13.63 5.37
N VAL A 375 6.78 -13.69 4.08
CA VAL A 375 5.81 -13.92 3.01
C VAL A 375 6.18 -15.19 2.27
N ILE A 376 5.24 -16.12 2.11
CA ILE A 376 5.44 -17.35 1.36
C ILE A 376 4.50 -17.38 0.16
N ASN A 377 5.07 -17.45 -1.04
CA ASN A 377 4.31 -17.76 -2.25
C ASN A 377 4.23 -19.29 -2.38
N HIS A 378 3.12 -19.89 -1.98
CA HIS A 378 2.88 -21.33 -2.13
C HIS A 378 2.91 -21.78 -3.60
N GLU A 379 2.49 -20.88 -4.50
CA GLU A 379 2.55 -21.05 -5.94
C GLU A 379 3.17 -19.79 -6.57
N CYS A 380 3.93 -20.01 -7.65
CA CYS A 380 4.51 -18.92 -8.42
C CYS A 380 3.46 -17.87 -8.80
N PRO A 381 3.68 -16.58 -8.56
CA PRO A 381 2.79 -15.51 -9.00
C PRO A 381 2.54 -15.53 -10.51
N GLU A 382 1.47 -14.89 -10.96
CA GLU A 382 1.13 -14.85 -12.39
C GLU A 382 2.04 -13.93 -13.19
N ASP A 383 2.48 -12.82 -12.58
CA ASP A 383 3.33 -11.79 -13.16
C ASP A 383 4.24 -11.12 -12.12
N GLU A 384 5.13 -10.25 -12.60
CA GLU A 384 6.07 -9.50 -11.78
C GLU A 384 5.38 -8.51 -10.83
N LYS A 385 4.27 -7.93 -11.24
CA LYS A 385 3.49 -7.01 -10.42
C LYS A 385 2.89 -7.72 -9.21
N THR A 386 2.26 -8.86 -9.44
CA THR A 386 1.70 -9.71 -8.37
C THR A 386 2.80 -10.18 -7.41
N TYR A 387 3.98 -10.55 -7.94
CA TYR A 387 5.13 -10.90 -7.11
C TYR A 387 5.51 -9.77 -6.15
N VAL A 388 5.73 -8.57 -6.67
CA VAL A 388 6.11 -7.39 -5.87
C VAL A 388 5.03 -7.03 -4.85
N HIS A 389 3.76 -7.11 -5.22
CA HIS A 389 2.64 -6.83 -4.30
C HIS A 389 2.56 -7.85 -3.16
N ARG A 390 2.87 -9.13 -3.41
CA ARG A 390 2.89 -10.17 -2.38
C ARG A 390 4.07 -9.96 -1.43
N ILE A 391 5.30 -9.89 -1.96
CA ILE A 391 6.48 -9.76 -1.11
C ILE A 391 6.53 -8.42 -0.38
N GLY A 392 5.92 -7.36 -0.92
CA GLY A 392 5.77 -6.06 -0.28
C GLY A 392 4.80 -6.06 0.92
N ARG A 393 4.31 -7.22 1.39
CA ARG A 393 3.60 -7.33 2.68
C ARG A 393 4.57 -7.46 3.85
N THR A 394 5.83 -7.78 3.61
CA THR A 394 6.92 -7.75 4.60
C THR A 394 7.94 -6.66 4.27
N GLY A 395 8.96 -6.45 5.09
CA GLY A 395 9.99 -5.43 4.87
C GLY A 395 9.46 -3.99 4.91
N ARG A 396 8.52 -3.67 5.82
CA ARG A 396 7.88 -2.36 5.92
C ARG A 396 8.41 -1.54 7.07
N ALA A 397 8.38 -0.21 6.90
CA ALA A 397 8.76 0.75 7.93
C ALA A 397 10.18 0.53 8.51
N GLY A 398 11.14 0.12 7.67
CA GLY A 398 12.53 -0.13 8.07
C GLY A 398 12.77 -1.47 8.78
N ALA A 399 11.74 -2.33 8.91
CA ALA A 399 11.93 -3.69 9.38
C ALA A 399 12.40 -4.59 8.24
N LYS A 400 13.29 -5.53 8.57
CA LYS A 400 13.71 -6.57 7.61
C LYS A 400 12.57 -7.57 7.40
N GLY A 401 12.44 -8.06 6.18
CA GLY A 401 11.45 -9.06 5.80
C GLY A 401 12.08 -10.22 5.03
N LEU A 402 11.40 -11.36 5.02
CA LEU A 402 11.82 -12.53 4.27
C LEU A 402 10.70 -13.00 3.35
N ALA A 403 11.01 -13.27 2.08
CA ALA A 403 10.07 -13.77 1.09
C ALA A 403 10.57 -15.10 0.50
N VAL A 404 9.75 -16.14 0.56
CA VAL A 404 10.04 -17.44 -0.04
C VAL A 404 9.04 -17.71 -1.15
N THR A 405 9.53 -18.11 -2.33
CA THR A 405 8.68 -18.50 -3.45
C THR A 405 8.92 -19.96 -3.83
N LEU A 406 7.86 -20.77 -3.76
CA LEU A 406 7.90 -22.18 -4.13
C LEU A 406 7.39 -22.33 -5.58
N VAL A 407 8.31 -22.66 -6.48
CA VAL A 407 8.05 -22.77 -7.91
C VAL A 407 7.87 -24.24 -8.29
N ASP A 408 6.74 -24.57 -8.92
CA ASP A 408 6.53 -25.90 -9.50
C ASP A 408 7.31 -26.06 -10.80
N TRP A 409 7.61 -27.29 -11.22
CA TRP A 409 8.27 -27.55 -12.51
C TRP A 409 7.52 -26.90 -13.67
N ALA A 410 6.21 -26.89 -13.67
CA ALA A 410 5.40 -26.27 -14.69
C ALA A 410 5.52 -24.71 -14.70
N ASP A 411 5.85 -24.13 -13.58
CA ASP A 411 5.91 -22.67 -13.38
C ASP A 411 7.33 -22.08 -13.55
N VAL A 412 8.36 -22.91 -13.78
CA VAL A 412 9.76 -22.45 -13.96
C VAL A 412 9.88 -21.41 -15.06
N THR A 413 9.20 -21.62 -16.19
CA THR A 413 9.23 -20.66 -17.31
C THR A 413 8.61 -19.32 -16.91
N ARG A 414 7.52 -19.35 -16.15
CA ARG A 414 6.85 -18.12 -15.61
C ARG A 414 7.78 -17.41 -14.64
N TRP A 415 8.44 -18.15 -13.75
CA TRP A 415 9.41 -17.56 -12.84
C TRP A 415 10.54 -16.86 -13.56
N LYS A 416 11.12 -17.49 -14.61
CA LYS A 416 12.17 -16.87 -15.44
C LYS A 416 11.73 -15.56 -16.08
N LEU A 417 10.46 -15.45 -16.50
CA LEU A 417 9.92 -14.19 -17.02
C LEU A 417 9.82 -13.12 -15.94
N ILE A 418 9.30 -13.47 -14.74
CA ILE A 418 9.24 -12.57 -13.59
C ILE A 418 10.64 -12.11 -13.20
N ASN A 419 11.57 -13.05 -13.03
CA ASN A 419 12.97 -12.76 -12.70
C ASN A 419 13.60 -11.78 -13.68
N LYS A 420 13.39 -12.00 -15.00
CA LYS A 420 13.89 -11.12 -16.04
C LYS A 420 13.27 -9.73 -16.02
N ALA A 421 11.94 -9.65 -15.83
CA ALA A 421 11.22 -8.38 -15.77
C ALA A 421 11.67 -7.51 -14.58
N LEU A 422 11.99 -8.15 -13.46
CA LEU A 422 12.41 -7.49 -12.22
C LEU A 422 13.94 -7.38 -12.09
N ASN A 423 14.68 -7.91 -13.05
CA ASN A 423 16.14 -7.98 -13.02
C ASN A 423 16.69 -8.58 -11.70
N LEU A 424 16.06 -9.66 -11.23
CA LEU A 424 16.51 -10.40 -10.05
C LEU A 424 17.64 -11.37 -10.47
N GLU A 425 18.54 -11.67 -9.57
CA GLU A 425 19.61 -12.67 -9.81
C GLU A 425 19.20 -14.07 -9.29
N LEU A 426 17.91 -14.43 -9.48
CA LEU A 426 17.28 -15.65 -8.97
C LEU A 426 16.65 -16.48 -10.10
N SER A 427 17.31 -16.53 -11.27
CA SER A 427 16.75 -17.13 -12.49
C SER A 427 16.61 -18.66 -12.42
N GLU A 428 17.46 -19.33 -11.65
CA GLU A 428 17.48 -20.79 -11.53
C GLU A 428 17.09 -21.19 -10.09
N PRO A 429 15.80 -21.47 -9.84
CA PRO A 429 15.36 -21.94 -8.53
C PRO A 429 16.05 -23.26 -8.15
N VAL A 430 16.58 -23.32 -6.93
CA VAL A 430 17.24 -24.53 -6.44
C VAL A 430 16.21 -25.61 -6.17
N GLU A 431 16.42 -26.83 -6.69
CA GLU A 431 15.57 -27.99 -6.39
C GLU A 431 15.65 -28.30 -4.90
N THR A 432 14.51 -28.23 -4.22
CA THR A 432 14.42 -28.23 -2.77
C THR A 432 13.35 -29.20 -2.28
N TYR A 433 13.74 -30.01 -1.34
CA TYR A 433 12.86 -30.88 -0.55
C TYR A 433 12.85 -30.45 0.90
N SER A 434 11.83 -30.86 1.62
CA SER A 434 11.68 -30.61 3.07
C SER A 434 12.89 -31.09 3.91
N THR A 435 13.70 -31.99 3.37
CA THR A 435 14.92 -32.53 4.00
C THR A 435 16.21 -31.92 3.44
N SER A 436 16.13 -30.96 2.50
CA SER A 436 17.31 -30.37 1.87
C SER A 436 18.10 -29.51 2.86
N PRO A 437 19.41 -29.76 3.06
CA PRO A 437 20.20 -29.03 4.06
C PRO A 437 20.23 -27.51 3.85
N HIS A 438 20.24 -27.03 2.59
CA HIS A 438 20.25 -25.62 2.29
C HIS A 438 18.97 -24.91 2.74
N LEU A 439 17.81 -25.58 2.78
CA LEU A 439 16.57 -25.02 3.31
C LEU A 439 16.71 -24.57 4.77
N TYR A 440 17.40 -25.39 5.57
CA TYR A 440 17.62 -25.13 6.99
C TYR A 440 18.66 -24.01 7.20
N THR A 441 19.73 -24.03 6.43
CA THR A 441 20.80 -23.02 6.56
C THR A 441 20.41 -21.66 6.01
N ASP A 442 19.67 -21.61 4.90
CA ASP A 442 19.25 -20.38 4.25
C ASP A 442 18.20 -19.61 5.07
N LEU A 443 17.33 -20.35 5.78
CA LEU A 443 16.16 -19.80 6.47
C LEU A 443 16.24 -19.89 7.99
N ASP A 444 17.42 -20.20 8.54
CA ASP A 444 17.66 -20.35 9.99
C ASP A 444 16.62 -21.27 10.69
N ILE A 445 16.35 -22.43 10.06
CA ILE A 445 15.40 -23.41 10.56
C ILE A 445 16.14 -24.35 11.53
N PRO A 446 15.61 -24.60 12.74
CA PRO A 446 16.18 -25.58 13.67
C PRO A 446 16.25 -26.99 13.02
N GLU A 447 17.34 -27.73 13.28
CA GLU A 447 17.55 -29.09 12.71
C GLU A 447 16.47 -30.08 13.12
N ASP A 448 15.83 -29.88 14.25
CA ASP A 448 14.74 -30.69 14.79
C ASP A 448 13.34 -30.27 14.35
N ALA A 449 13.24 -29.22 13.54
CA ALA A 449 11.98 -28.74 12.99
C ALA A 449 11.32 -29.82 12.12
N GLN A 450 10.04 -30.08 12.41
CA GLN A 450 9.21 -31.03 11.67
C GLN A 450 8.12 -30.30 10.88
N ASP A 451 7.35 -31.02 10.11
CA ASP A 451 6.23 -30.49 9.36
C ASP A 451 5.00 -30.14 10.21
N GLN A 452 5.05 -30.43 11.52
CA GLN A 452 3.97 -30.22 12.49
C GLN A 452 4.53 -29.77 13.84
N ILE A 453 3.73 -29.01 14.59
CA ILE A 453 4.03 -28.68 15.99
C ILE A 453 3.55 -29.86 16.84
N ILE A 454 4.51 -30.63 17.40
CA ILE A 454 4.21 -31.67 18.35
C ILE A 454 4.17 -31.08 19.74
N ASP A 455 2.99 -30.89 20.31
CA ASP A 455 2.83 -30.66 21.75
C ASP A 455 3.23 -31.96 22.49
N LEU A 456 4.52 -32.14 22.75
CA LEU A 456 4.98 -33.17 23.67
C LEU A 456 4.40 -32.84 25.04
N PRO A 457 3.54 -33.71 25.63
CA PRO A 457 3.03 -33.44 26.95
C PRO A 457 4.22 -33.30 27.90
N VAL A 458 4.26 -32.23 28.67
CA VAL A 458 5.33 -31.82 29.61
C VAL A 458 5.78 -32.92 30.58
N ARG A 459 5.19 -34.11 30.54
CA ARG A 459 5.52 -35.27 31.34
C ARG A 459 6.72 -36.10 30.86
N LEU A 460 7.22 -35.93 29.64
CA LEU A 460 8.35 -36.74 29.12
C LEU A 460 9.73 -36.05 29.23
N ILE A 461 9.79 -34.74 29.52
CA ILE A 461 11.05 -34.02 29.67
C ILE A 461 11.75 -34.26 31.04
N ARG A 462 11.11 -34.95 31.99
CA ARG A 462 11.68 -35.24 33.32
C ARG A 462 12.37 -36.59 33.49
N LEU A 463 12.50 -37.40 32.46
CA LEU A 463 13.04 -38.77 32.57
C LEU A 463 14.41 -39.00 31.90
N HIS A 464 15.10 -37.97 31.39
CA HIS A 464 16.43 -38.14 30.78
C HIS A 464 17.58 -37.42 31.50
N VAL A 465 17.40 -37.00 32.74
CA VAL A 465 18.50 -36.43 33.57
C VAL A 465 18.62 -37.16 34.90
N VAL A 466 18.58 -38.49 34.89
CA VAL A 466 19.16 -39.28 35.99
C VAL A 466 19.65 -40.57 35.37
N PHE A 467 20.87 -40.57 34.88
CA PHE A 467 21.82 -41.69 34.90
C PHE A 467 23.06 -41.32 34.06
N ARG A 468 23.99 -40.63 34.67
CA ARG A 468 25.40 -40.94 34.95
C ARG A 468 26.17 -39.72 35.44
#